data_45c1b835df269644c592908d20d3ed03
#
_entry.id   45c1b835df269644c592908d20d3ed03
#
_cell.length_a   1.000
_cell.length_b   1.000
_cell.length_c   1.000
_cell.angle_alpha   90.00
_cell.angle_beta   90.00
_cell.angle_gamma   90.00
#
_symmetry.space_group_name_H-M   'P 1'
#
loop_
_entity.id
_entity.type
_entity.pdbx_description
1 polymer ?
#
loop_
_entity_poly.entity_id
_entity_poly.type
_entity_poly.pdbx_seq_one_letter_code
_entity_poly.pdbx_strand_id
1 'polypeptide(L)'
;MPMTNERILFMKLISWNVNGLRACVQKGFLDFFHQEDADFFCIQESKLQEGQIDLDLPGYHQYWNYAEKKGYSGTAIFAKKEPLSVTYGMGITDHDHEGRIITLEYDQYYIVTCYTPNSQNELARLPYRLQWEDDFLDYIKELDKNKPVIFCGDLNVAHEEIDLKNPKTNRKNAGFTDEEREKMSVLLSSGFTDTFRYFYPDAEGIYSWWSYRFKAREKNAGWRIDYFITSRRLDDRLRGAKIHTDVMGSDHCPIELEIEL
;
A
#
# COMPACT_ATOMS: atom_id res chain seq x y z
N MET A 1 7.17 23.23 -35.07
CA MET A 1 6.98 23.12 -33.61
C MET A 1 8.07 22.18 -33.13
N PRO A 2 8.91 22.55 -32.16
CA PRO A 2 9.86 21.60 -31.59
C PRO A 2 9.08 20.54 -30.84
N MET A 3 9.26 19.27 -31.21
CA MET A 3 8.81 18.13 -30.38
C MET A 3 9.59 18.23 -29.07
N THR A 4 8.90 18.57 -28.00
CA THR A 4 9.41 18.40 -26.65
C THR A 4 9.72 16.92 -26.49
N ASN A 5 11.00 16.60 -26.39
CA ASN A 5 11.46 15.27 -25.99
C ASN A 5 10.97 15.05 -24.54
N GLU A 6 9.74 14.58 -24.38
CA GLU A 6 9.28 14.14 -23.07
C GLU A 6 10.20 12.98 -22.68
N ARG A 7 11.04 13.22 -21.70
CA ARG A 7 11.89 12.19 -21.12
C ARG A 7 10.95 11.20 -20.44
N ILE A 8 10.78 10.04 -21.05
CA ILE A 8 10.10 8.91 -20.39
C ILE A 8 10.85 8.64 -19.08
N LEU A 9 10.14 8.80 -17.97
CA LEU A 9 10.68 8.56 -16.64
C LEU A 9 10.28 7.13 -16.20
N PHE A 10 11.26 6.25 -16.16
CA PHE A 10 11.08 4.93 -15.56
C PHE A 10 11.17 5.07 -14.04
N MET A 11 10.18 4.57 -13.32
CA MET A 11 10.11 4.65 -11.87
C MET A 11 9.89 3.28 -11.25
N LYS A 12 10.60 3.02 -10.16
CA LYS A 12 10.39 1.88 -9.28
C LYS A 12 9.76 2.35 -7.96
N LEU A 13 8.66 1.71 -7.58
CA LEU A 13 7.97 1.97 -6.33
C LEU A 13 7.94 0.69 -5.48
N ILE A 14 8.20 0.81 -4.18
CA ILE A 14 8.09 -0.28 -3.20
C ILE A 14 7.04 0.12 -2.15
N SER A 15 6.26 -0.86 -1.72
CA SER A 15 5.37 -0.71 -0.56
C SER A 15 5.56 -1.88 0.39
N TRP A 16 5.64 -1.61 1.70
CA TRP A 16 5.83 -2.63 2.72
C TRP A 16 5.13 -2.28 4.03
N ASN A 17 4.17 -3.09 4.46
CA ASN A 17 3.71 -3.08 5.84
C ASN A 17 4.81 -3.71 6.73
N VAL A 18 5.47 -2.88 7.53
CA VAL A 18 6.65 -3.27 8.33
C VAL A 18 6.28 -3.82 9.72
N ASN A 19 5.01 -3.76 10.10
CA ASN A 19 4.49 -4.23 11.41
C ASN A 19 5.38 -3.80 12.60
N GLY A 20 5.78 -2.53 12.59
CA GLY A 20 6.69 -1.93 13.55
C GLY A 20 8.10 -1.76 13.00
N LEU A 21 8.40 -0.53 12.52
CA LEU A 21 9.63 -0.24 11.79
C LEU A 21 10.90 -0.53 12.58
N ARG A 22 10.96 -0.21 13.89
CA ARG A 22 12.17 -0.48 14.70
C ARG A 22 12.56 -1.97 14.70
N ALA A 23 11.58 -2.87 14.79
CA ALA A 23 11.83 -4.30 14.74
C ALA A 23 12.21 -4.77 13.32
N CYS A 24 11.61 -4.18 12.28
CA CYS A 24 11.90 -4.50 10.90
C CYS A 24 13.32 -4.05 10.50
N VAL A 25 13.77 -2.88 10.97
CA VAL A 25 15.15 -2.39 10.77
C VAL A 25 16.18 -3.38 11.31
N GLN A 26 15.95 -3.94 12.50
CA GLN A 26 16.83 -4.98 13.07
C GLN A 26 16.86 -6.29 12.29
N LYS A 27 15.93 -6.47 11.34
CA LYS A 27 15.76 -7.70 10.55
C LYS A 27 16.06 -7.50 9.05
N GLY A 28 16.80 -6.43 8.70
CA GLY A 28 17.28 -6.24 7.34
C GLY A 28 16.47 -5.25 6.48
N PHE A 29 15.61 -4.42 7.09
CA PHE A 29 14.86 -3.38 6.34
C PHE A 29 15.79 -2.48 5.52
N LEU A 30 16.88 -1.97 6.12
CA LEU A 30 17.80 -1.07 5.44
C LEU A 30 18.56 -1.75 4.31
N ASP A 31 18.94 -3.03 4.47
CA ASP A 31 19.61 -3.78 3.42
C ASP A 31 18.74 -3.89 2.18
N PHE A 32 17.44 -4.26 2.36
CA PHE A 32 16.46 -4.30 1.28
C PHE A 32 16.19 -2.91 0.69
N PHE A 33 16.02 -1.88 1.54
CA PHE A 33 15.79 -0.51 1.11
C PHE A 33 16.90 -0.01 0.17
N HIS A 34 18.16 -0.21 0.56
CA HIS A 34 19.31 0.22 -0.24
C HIS A 34 19.53 -0.66 -1.49
N GLN A 35 19.24 -1.96 -1.41
CA GLN A 35 19.34 -2.86 -2.55
C GLN A 35 18.35 -2.48 -3.66
N GLU A 36 17.10 -2.17 -3.30
CA GLU A 36 16.06 -1.84 -4.27
C GLU A 36 16.23 -0.44 -4.85
N ASP A 37 16.79 0.50 -4.09
CA ASP A 37 17.05 1.88 -4.51
C ASP A 37 15.84 2.50 -5.26
N ALA A 38 14.64 2.28 -4.74
CA ALA A 38 13.39 2.68 -5.36
C ALA A 38 13.22 4.20 -5.39
N ASP A 39 12.51 4.75 -6.37
CA ASP A 39 12.18 6.18 -6.44
C ASP A 39 11.21 6.59 -5.33
N PHE A 40 10.31 5.66 -4.98
CA PHE A 40 9.39 5.78 -3.86
C PHE A 40 9.39 4.50 -3.03
N PHE A 41 9.58 4.66 -1.73
CA PHE A 41 9.46 3.56 -0.78
C PHE A 41 8.42 3.93 0.27
N CYS A 42 7.28 3.25 0.24
CA CYS A 42 6.13 3.49 1.12
C CYS A 42 6.10 2.43 2.22
N ILE A 43 5.82 2.84 3.45
CA ILE A 43 5.64 1.90 4.57
C ILE A 43 4.32 2.13 5.29
N GLN A 44 3.75 1.03 5.80
CA GLN A 44 2.57 1.03 6.65
C GLN A 44 2.90 0.35 7.98
N GLU A 45 2.12 0.63 9.00
CA GLU A 45 2.34 0.16 10.38
C GLU A 45 3.73 0.48 10.93
N SER A 46 4.17 1.72 10.78
CA SER A 46 5.44 2.17 11.39
C SER A 46 5.45 2.00 12.90
N LYS A 47 4.28 2.16 13.54
CA LYS A 47 4.04 2.09 15.01
C LYS A 47 4.95 3.04 15.79
N LEU A 48 5.28 4.18 15.19
CA LEU A 48 6.19 5.19 15.73
C LEU A 48 5.44 6.45 16.15
N GLN A 49 6.16 7.23 16.95
CA GLN A 49 5.90 8.64 17.19
C GLN A 49 7.13 9.43 16.74
N GLU A 50 6.96 10.72 16.54
CA GLU A 50 8.04 11.62 16.16
C GLU A 50 9.27 11.47 17.10
N GLY A 51 10.47 11.42 16.51
CA GLY A 51 11.73 11.29 17.23
C GLY A 51 12.05 9.91 17.80
N GLN A 52 11.24 8.87 17.52
CA GLN A 52 11.51 7.50 18.02
C GLN A 52 12.46 6.69 17.15
N ILE A 53 12.76 7.14 15.95
CA ILE A 53 13.77 6.57 15.07
C ILE A 53 14.45 7.71 14.30
N ASP A 54 15.73 7.53 14.03
CA ASP A 54 16.49 8.37 13.10
C ASP A 54 17.03 7.45 12.01
N LEU A 55 16.54 7.61 10.77
CA LEU A 55 16.99 6.85 9.61
C LEU A 55 17.84 7.74 8.73
N ASP A 56 19.12 7.39 8.60
CA ASP A 56 20.00 8.01 7.62
C ASP A 56 19.71 7.38 6.23
N LEU A 57 18.94 8.11 5.42
CA LEU A 57 18.55 7.72 4.06
C LEU A 57 19.01 8.79 3.08
N PRO A 58 20.31 8.85 2.73
CA PRO A 58 20.85 9.88 1.87
C PRO A 58 20.18 9.84 0.49
N GLY A 59 19.77 11.01 0.01
CA GLY A 59 19.08 11.16 -1.26
C GLY A 59 17.56 10.97 -1.21
N TYR A 60 17.00 10.76 -0.02
CA TYR A 60 15.55 10.64 0.17
C TYR A 60 14.98 11.73 1.06
N HIS A 61 13.89 12.32 0.61
CA HIS A 61 12.98 13.12 1.43
C HIS A 61 12.06 12.17 2.20
N GLN A 62 11.83 12.44 3.49
CA GLN A 62 11.06 11.56 4.38
C GLN A 62 9.78 12.25 4.82
N TYR A 63 8.64 11.61 4.62
CA TYR A 63 7.31 12.11 4.99
C TYR A 63 6.65 11.09 5.91
N TRP A 64 6.29 11.53 7.13
CA TRP A 64 5.77 10.66 8.19
C TRP A 64 4.40 11.12 8.64
N ASN A 65 3.47 10.17 8.77
CA ASN A 65 2.16 10.38 9.36
C ASN A 65 1.99 9.43 10.55
N TYR A 66 1.96 9.99 11.75
CA TYR A 66 1.89 9.23 12.99
C TYR A 66 0.45 9.16 13.48
N ALA A 67 0.05 8.00 14.04
CA ALA A 67 -1.20 7.94 14.78
C ALA A 67 -1.11 8.67 16.12
N GLU A 68 -2.19 9.26 16.60
CA GLU A 68 -2.26 9.83 17.94
C GLU A 68 -2.02 8.77 19.02
N LYS A 69 -2.54 7.56 18.78
CA LYS A 69 -2.33 6.42 19.67
C LYS A 69 -0.92 5.85 19.50
N LYS A 70 -0.13 5.88 20.56
CA LYS A 70 1.25 5.37 20.58
C LYS A 70 1.32 3.87 20.26
N GLY A 71 2.31 3.50 19.44
CA GLY A 71 2.58 2.11 19.07
C GLY A 71 1.52 1.48 18.16
N TYR A 72 0.77 2.30 17.43
CA TYR A 72 -0.33 1.91 16.58
C TYR A 72 -0.25 2.55 15.21
N SER A 73 -0.64 1.84 14.14
CA SER A 73 -0.73 2.37 12.77
C SER A 73 0.51 3.18 12.33
N GLY A 74 0.30 4.29 11.65
CA GLY A 74 1.36 5.16 11.14
C GLY A 74 1.91 4.73 9.79
N THR A 75 2.12 5.70 8.89
CA THR A 75 2.64 5.49 7.54
C THR A 75 3.83 6.40 7.29
N ALA A 76 4.67 6.06 6.30
CA ALA A 76 5.68 6.97 5.78
C ALA A 76 5.91 6.76 4.28
N ILE A 77 6.40 7.80 3.62
CA ILE A 77 6.92 7.74 2.25
C ILE A 77 8.35 8.30 2.24
N PHE A 78 9.26 7.55 1.65
CA PHE A 78 10.61 7.98 1.32
C PHE A 78 10.68 8.19 -0.18
N ALA A 79 10.98 9.41 -0.64
CA ALA A 79 10.96 9.80 -2.06
C ALA A 79 12.29 10.44 -2.46
N LYS A 80 12.86 10.02 -3.61
CA LYS A 80 14.07 10.65 -4.14
C LYS A 80 13.81 12.07 -4.66
N LYS A 81 12.62 12.33 -5.20
CA LYS A 81 12.23 13.63 -5.71
C LYS A 81 11.30 14.33 -4.72
N GLU A 82 11.58 15.60 -4.44
CA GLU A 82 10.71 16.44 -3.62
C GLU A 82 9.37 16.69 -4.31
N PRO A 83 8.20 16.51 -3.65
CA PRO A 83 6.89 16.77 -4.21
C PRO A 83 6.57 18.28 -4.23
N LEU A 84 5.58 18.67 -5.02
CA LEU A 84 4.99 20.01 -5.02
C LEU A 84 4.25 20.31 -3.73
N SER A 85 3.55 19.30 -3.19
CA SER A 85 2.82 19.40 -1.94
C SER A 85 2.70 18.03 -1.26
N VAL A 86 2.46 18.06 0.06
CA VAL A 86 2.23 16.88 0.89
C VAL A 86 0.93 17.05 1.65
N THR A 87 0.05 16.06 1.59
CA THR A 87 -1.19 16.01 2.37
C THR A 87 -1.19 14.79 3.27
N TYR A 88 -1.57 14.98 4.53
CA TYR A 88 -1.72 13.93 5.54
C TYR A 88 -3.19 13.69 5.83
N GLY A 89 -3.64 12.44 5.69
CA GLY A 89 -5.05 12.07 5.82
C GLY A 89 -5.89 12.39 4.58
N MET A 90 -7.20 12.38 4.75
CA MET A 90 -8.22 12.66 3.72
C MET A 90 -8.95 13.98 3.94
N GLY A 91 -8.63 14.72 5.02
CA GLY A 91 -9.39 15.89 5.46
C GLY A 91 -10.66 15.55 6.24
N ILE A 92 -10.76 14.32 6.76
CA ILE A 92 -11.88 13.82 7.56
C ILE A 92 -11.39 13.51 8.97
N THR A 93 -11.81 14.32 9.95
CA THR A 93 -11.32 14.27 11.33
C THR A 93 -11.45 12.87 11.95
N ASP A 94 -12.54 12.16 11.69
CA ASP A 94 -12.78 10.82 12.23
C ASP A 94 -11.83 9.75 11.68
N HIS A 95 -11.11 10.04 10.60
CA HIS A 95 -10.19 9.13 9.94
C HIS A 95 -8.71 9.53 10.13
N ASP A 96 -8.43 10.81 10.21
CA ASP A 96 -7.06 11.32 10.07
C ASP A 96 -6.20 11.18 11.33
N HIS A 97 -6.79 10.84 12.48
CA HIS A 97 -6.08 10.65 13.75
C HIS A 97 -5.28 9.32 13.85
N GLU A 98 -5.46 8.40 12.88
CA GLU A 98 -4.78 7.10 12.88
C GLU A 98 -3.53 7.05 11.98
N GLY A 99 -3.14 8.15 11.30
CA GLY A 99 -1.91 8.24 10.51
C GLY A 99 -1.85 7.25 9.33
N ARG A 100 -2.97 7.11 8.58
CA ARG A 100 -3.15 6.04 7.58
C ARG A 100 -2.83 6.42 6.15
N ILE A 101 -2.79 7.72 5.84
CA ILE A 101 -2.67 8.21 4.46
C ILE A 101 -1.64 9.34 4.40
N ILE A 102 -0.76 9.25 3.39
CA ILE A 102 0.07 10.37 2.93
C ILE A 102 -0.10 10.47 1.43
N THR A 103 -0.34 11.66 0.93
CA THR A 103 -0.40 11.98 -0.49
C THR A 103 0.73 12.94 -0.85
N LEU A 104 1.55 12.54 -1.83
CA LEU A 104 2.56 13.39 -2.45
C LEU A 104 2.05 13.83 -3.82
N GLU A 105 2.06 15.12 -4.09
CA GLU A 105 1.68 15.69 -5.38
C GLU A 105 2.92 15.97 -6.23
N TYR A 106 2.90 15.53 -7.48
CA TYR A 106 3.87 15.85 -8.52
C TYR A 106 3.20 16.55 -9.70
N ASP A 107 3.98 17.04 -10.67
CA ASP A 107 3.42 17.76 -11.82
C ASP A 107 2.38 16.94 -12.60
N GLN A 108 2.61 15.63 -12.76
CA GLN A 108 1.83 14.77 -13.64
C GLN A 108 1.06 13.66 -12.92
N TYR A 109 1.28 13.43 -11.62
CA TYR A 109 0.68 12.33 -10.87
C TYR A 109 0.65 12.60 -9.37
N TYR A 110 -0.13 11.79 -8.66
CA TYR A 110 -0.09 11.66 -7.20
C TYR A 110 0.46 10.30 -6.79
N ILE A 111 1.27 10.28 -5.72
CA ILE A 111 1.67 9.06 -5.00
C ILE A 111 0.97 9.06 -3.66
N VAL A 112 0.25 7.98 -3.36
CA VAL A 112 -0.48 7.84 -2.10
C VAL A 112 -0.07 6.55 -1.40
N THR A 113 0.35 6.62 -0.14
CA THR A 113 0.40 5.44 0.72
C THR A 113 -0.87 5.33 1.54
N CYS A 114 -1.39 4.12 1.68
CA CYS A 114 -2.64 3.84 2.35
C CYS A 114 -2.49 2.63 3.29
N TYR A 115 -3.02 2.75 4.49
CA TYR A 115 -3.19 1.65 5.43
C TYR A 115 -4.66 1.56 5.85
N THR A 116 -5.41 0.69 5.16
CA THR A 116 -6.85 0.51 5.41
C THR A 116 -7.10 -0.05 6.81
N PRO A 117 -8.09 0.46 7.56
CA PRO A 117 -8.44 -0.10 8.86
C PRO A 117 -8.82 -1.58 8.77
N ASN A 118 -8.30 -2.41 9.66
CA ASN A 118 -8.71 -3.80 9.78
C ASN A 118 -10.08 -3.89 10.49
N SER A 119 -10.95 -4.80 10.04
CA SER A 119 -12.28 -5.02 10.66
C SER A 119 -12.23 -5.67 12.04
N GLN A 120 -11.06 -6.16 12.45
CA GLN A 120 -10.77 -6.80 13.75
C GLN A 120 -11.52 -8.13 13.99
N ASN A 121 -11.22 -8.73 15.15
CA ASN A 121 -11.92 -9.95 15.56
C ASN A 121 -13.43 -9.70 15.68
N GLU A 122 -14.21 -10.71 15.30
CA GLU A 122 -15.67 -10.65 15.32
C GLU A 122 -16.26 -9.49 14.50
N LEU A 123 -15.45 -8.94 13.59
CA LEU A 123 -15.82 -7.82 12.70
C LEU A 123 -16.23 -6.54 13.45
N ALA A 124 -15.67 -6.34 14.66
CA ALA A 124 -16.04 -5.25 15.56
C ALA A 124 -15.91 -3.85 14.92
N ARG A 125 -15.01 -3.67 13.94
CA ARG A 125 -14.81 -2.42 13.21
C ARG A 125 -15.31 -2.46 11.76
N LEU A 126 -16.03 -3.50 11.33
CA LEU A 126 -16.48 -3.61 9.94
C LEU A 126 -17.30 -2.38 9.48
N PRO A 127 -18.31 -1.89 10.24
CA PRO A 127 -19.07 -0.71 9.81
C PRO A 127 -18.19 0.54 9.60
N TYR A 128 -17.25 0.78 10.52
CA TYR A 128 -16.30 1.89 10.39
C TYR A 128 -15.41 1.74 9.16
N ARG A 129 -14.88 0.53 8.94
CA ARG A 129 -14.04 0.24 7.78
C ARG A 129 -14.77 0.48 6.47
N LEU A 130 -16.01 0.01 6.34
CA LEU A 130 -16.79 0.20 5.12
C LEU A 130 -17.03 1.69 4.81
N GLN A 131 -17.33 2.50 5.83
CA GLN A 131 -17.45 3.94 5.66
C GLN A 131 -16.10 4.57 5.27
N TRP A 132 -15.01 4.15 5.92
CA TRP A 132 -13.67 4.62 5.62
C TRP A 132 -13.27 4.33 4.15
N GLU A 133 -13.64 3.15 3.62
CA GLU A 133 -13.37 2.77 2.23
C GLU A 133 -14.20 3.60 1.23
N ASP A 134 -15.44 3.95 1.55
CA ASP A 134 -16.24 4.87 0.73
C ASP A 134 -15.61 6.26 0.67
N ASP A 135 -15.23 6.79 1.81
CA ASP A 135 -14.60 8.11 1.94
C ASP A 135 -13.21 8.13 1.24
N PHE A 136 -12.45 7.04 1.36
CA PHE A 136 -11.17 6.90 0.65
C PHE A 136 -11.36 6.82 -0.87
N LEU A 137 -12.35 6.09 -1.35
CA LEU A 137 -12.67 6.03 -2.78
C LEU A 137 -13.04 7.41 -3.32
N ASP A 138 -13.86 8.17 -2.60
CA ASP A 138 -14.23 9.52 -3.00
C ASP A 138 -13.00 10.44 -3.01
N TYR A 139 -12.11 10.32 -2.02
CA TYR A 139 -10.85 11.06 -1.95
C TYR A 139 -9.96 10.80 -3.16
N ILE A 140 -9.67 9.54 -3.49
CA ILE A 140 -8.79 9.22 -4.64
C ILE A 140 -9.43 9.56 -5.99
N LYS A 141 -10.75 9.48 -6.12
CA LYS A 141 -11.47 9.92 -7.32
C LYS A 141 -11.38 11.43 -7.50
N GLU A 142 -11.42 12.20 -6.43
CA GLU A 142 -11.23 13.65 -6.51
C GLU A 142 -9.81 14.02 -6.97
N LEU A 143 -8.80 13.33 -6.46
CA LEU A 143 -7.42 13.46 -6.95
C LEU A 143 -7.33 13.09 -8.44
N ASP A 144 -7.95 11.97 -8.83
CA ASP A 144 -7.88 11.45 -10.20
C ASP A 144 -8.53 12.36 -11.24
N LYS A 145 -9.45 13.23 -10.86
CA LYS A 145 -9.99 14.26 -11.77
C LYS A 145 -8.91 15.22 -12.28
N ASN A 146 -7.90 15.48 -11.47
CA ASN A 146 -6.83 16.43 -11.77
C ASN A 146 -5.62 15.75 -12.41
N LYS A 147 -5.10 14.71 -11.77
CA LYS A 147 -3.90 13.97 -12.21
C LYS A 147 -4.08 12.48 -11.87
N PRO A 148 -3.48 11.55 -12.65
CA PRO A 148 -3.53 10.14 -12.31
C PRO A 148 -2.95 9.87 -10.93
N VAL A 149 -3.55 8.88 -10.26
CA VAL A 149 -3.18 8.45 -8.91
C VAL A 149 -2.50 7.09 -9.00
N ILE A 150 -1.37 6.96 -8.30
CA ILE A 150 -0.73 5.70 -7.97
C ILE A 150 -0.81 5.56 -6.47
N PHE A 151 -1.56 4.59 -5.97
CA PHE A 151 -1.59 4.36 -4.53
C PHE A 151 -1.21 2.93 -4.17
N CYS A 152 -0.66 2.76 -2.99
CA CYS A 152 -0.18 1.48 -2.51
C CYS A 152 -0.40 1.33 -1.01
N GLY A 153 -0.33 0.09 -0.57
CA GLY A 153 -0.27 -0.25 0.83
C GLY A 153 -1.04 -1.50 1.19
N ASP A 154 -1.18 -1.70 2.49
CA ASP A 154 -1.99 -2.76 3.06
C ASP A 154 -3.48 -2.35 3.06
N LEU A 155 -4.24 -2.93 2.14
CA LEU A 155 -5.68 -2.68 2.03
C LEU A 155 -6.50 -3.61 2.92
N ASN A 156 -5.86 -4.49 3.69
CA ASN A 156 -6.50 -5.41 4.62
C ASN A 156 -7.67 -6.22 4.01
N VAL A 157 -7.58 -6.55 2.72
CA VAL A 157 -8.57 -7.37 2.01
C VAL A 157 -7.90 -8.26 0.97
N ALA A 158 -8.23 -9.54 0.95
CA ALA A 158 -8.01 -10.42 -0.19
C ALA A 158 -9.24 -10.29 -1.11
N HIS A 159 -9.05 -9.83 -2.36
CA HIS A 159 -10.17 -9.52 -3.23
C HIS A 159 -10.88 -10.78 -3.74
N GLU A 160 -10.14 -11.68 -4.37
CA GLU A 160 -10.67 -12.89 -4.98
C GLU A 160 -10.29 -14.16 -4.21
N GLU A 161 -10.95 -15.28 -4.51
CA GLU A 161 -10.65 -16.56 -3.86
C GLU A 161 -9.21 -17.03 -4.10
N ILE A 162 -8.60 -16.63 -5.21
CA ILE A 162 -7.19 -16.91 -5.53
C ILE A 162 -6.19 -16.09 -4.70
N ASP A 163 -6.68 -15.04 -4.02
CA ASP A 163 -5.84 -14.12 -3.23
C ASP A 163 -5.56 -14.65 -1.81
N LEU A 164 -6.10 -15.81 -1.44
CA LEU A 164 -5.77 -16.43 -0.15
C LEU A 164 -5.83 -17.97 -0.22
N LYS A 165 -5.09 -18.61 0.70
CA LYS A 165 -4.92 -20.08 0.68
C LYS A 165 -6.19 -20.85 0.97
N ASN A 166 -7.06 -20.36 1.86
CA ASN A 166 -8.22 -21.11 2.34
C ASN A 166 -9.52 -20.27 2.26
N PRO A 167 -10.03 -19.92 1.06
CA PRO A 167 -11.15 -18.98 0.91
C PRO A 167 -12.42 -19.45 1.62
N LYS A 168 -12.77 -20.74 1.50
CA LYS A 168 -14.02 -21.28 2.05
C LYS A 168 -14.16 -21.12 3.56
N THR A 169 -13.04 -21.25 4.31
CA THR A 169 -13.06 -21.15 5.78
C THR A 169 -12.91 -19.72 6.28
N ASN A 170 -12.52 -18.79 5.40
CA ASN A 170 -12.24 -17.39 5.76
C ASN A 170 -13.32 -16.39 5.35
N ARG A 171 -14.38 -16.81 4.66
CA ARG A 171 -15.41 -15.94 4.09
C ARG A 171 -16.14 -15.02 5.09
N LYS A 172 -16.05 -15.32 6.39
CA LYS A 172 -16.61 -14.51 7.46
C LYS A 172 -15.56 -13.88 8.37
N ASN A 173 -14.30 -13.96 7.98
CA ASN A 173 -13.18 -13.38 8.72
C ASN A 173 -12.84 -11.99 8.18
N ALA A 174 -12.32 -11.13 9.06
CA ALA A 174 -11.78 -9.82 8.67
C ALA A 174 -10.76 -9.98 7.53
N GLY A 175 -10.90 -9.14 6.51
CA GLY A 175 -10.07 -9.17 5.30
C GLY A 175 -10.61 -10.08 4.18
N PHE A 176 -11.71 -10.82 4.40
CA PHE A 176 -12.32 -11.65 3.35
C PHE A 176 -13.85 -11.77 3.47
N THR A 177 -14.51 -10.84 4.13
CA THR A 177 -15.96 -10.77 4.13
C THR A 177 -16.49 -10.35 2.74
N ASP A 178 -17.74 -10.69 2.44
CA ASP A 178 -18.33 -10.30 1.17
C ASP A 178 -18.40 -8.78 1.02
N GLU A 179 -18.64 -8.06 2.13
CA GLU A 179 -18.70 -6.61 2.19
C GLU A 179 -17.34 -5.95 1.89
N GLU A 180 -16.25 -6.44 2.48
CA GLU A 180 -14.90 -5.93 2.22
C GLU A 180 -14.47 -6.17 0.77
N ARG A 181 -14.75 -7.35 0.24
CA ARG A 181 -14.48 -7.72 -1.15
C ARG A 181 -15.28 -6.87 -2.13
N GLU A 182 -16.54 -6.59 -1.82
CA GLU A 182 -17.40 -5.71 -2.64
C GLU A 182 -16.82 -4.30 -2.71
N LYS A 183 -16.31 -3.73 -1.60
CA LYS A 183 -15.64 -2.42 -1.62
C LYS A 183 -14.44 -2.42 -2.56
N MET A 184 -13.63 -3.47 -2.56
CA MET A 184 -12.51 -3.60 -3.52
C MET A 184 -13.01 -3.69 -4.96
N SER A 185 -14.08 -4.43 -5.23
CA SER A 185 -14.71 -4.52 -6.55
C SER A 185 -15.22 -3.16 -7.02
N VAL A 186 -15.87 -2.40 -6.14
CA VAL A 186 -16.36 -1.03 -6.42
C VAL A 186 -15.19 -0.10 -6.74
N LEU A 187 -14.10 -0.16 -5.95
CA LEU A 187 -12.89 0.62 -6.18
C LEU A 187 -12.32 0.35 -7.58
N LEU A 188 -12.10 -0.91 -7.94
CA LEU A 188 -11.53 -1.29 -9.24
C LEU A 188 -12.47 -0.93 -10.40
N SER A 189 -13.79 -1.12 -10.25
CA SER A 189 -14.77 -0.72 -11.27
C SER A 189 -14.89 0.79 -11.45
N SER A 190 -14.47 1.58 -10.47
CA SER A 190 -14.50 3.05 -10.48
C SER A 190 -13.37 3.70 -11.31
N GLY A 191 -12.59 2.93 -12.05
CA GLY A 191 -11.56 3.46 -12.95
C GLY A 191 -10.13 3.22 -12.47
N PHE A 192 -9.94 2.24 -11.59
CA PHE A 192 -8.63 1.86 -11.05
C PHE A 192 -8.25 0.43 -11.45
N THR A 193 -6.95 0.14 -11.45
CA THR A 193 -6.37 -1.14 -11.87
C THR A 193 -5.50 -1.72 -10.77
N ASP A 194 -5.75 -2.98 -10.37
CA ASP A 194 -4.84 -3.79 -9.56
C ASP A 194 -3.66 -4.20 -10.46
N THR A 195 -2.50 -3.61 -10.21
CA THR A 195 -1.34 -3.77 -11.09
C THR A 195 -0.78 -5.20 -11.08
N PHE A 196 -0.86 -5.91 -9.95
CA PHE A 196 -0.44 -7.31 -9.90
C PHE A 196 -1.36 -8.19 -10.75
N ARG A 197 -2.69 -8.03 -10.64
CA ARG A 197 -3.65 -8.79 -11.44
C ARG A 197 -3.66 -8.37 -12.92
N TYR A 198 -3.23 -7.16 -13.24
CA TYR A 198 -3.01 -6.74 -14.62
C TYR A 198 -1.96 -7.60 -15.33
N PHE A 199 -0.83 -7.90 -14.67
CA PHE A 199 0.23 -8.73 -15.23
C PHE A 199 -0.01 -10.23 -15.02
N TYR A 200 -0.62 -10.61 -13.91
CA TYR A 200 -0.77 -12.00 -13.45
C TYR A 200 -2.21 -12.31 -13.06
N PRO A 201 -3.16 -12.28 -14.02
CA PRO A 201 -4.60 -12.42 -13.73
C PRO A 201 -4.95 -13.73 -13.01
N ASP A 202 -4.26 -14.81 -13.35
CA ASP A 202 -4.59 -16.17 -12.89
C ASP A 202 -3.51 -16.76 -11.94
N ALA A 203 -2.54 -15.94 -11.48
CA ALA A 203 -1.48 -16.44 -10.61
C ALA A 203 -2.02 -16.78 -9.22
N GLU A 204 -1.88 -18.04 -8.82
CA GLU A 204 -2.29 -18.57 -7.53
C GLU A 204 -1.09 -18.77 -6.59
N GLY A 205 -1.34 -18.76 -5.29
CA GLY A 205 -0.32 -19.09 -4.28
C GLY A 205 0.75 -18.01 -4.09
N ILE A 206 0.53 -16.81 -4.60
CA ILE A 206 1.41 -15.66 -4.41
C ILE A 206 0.72 -14.69 -3.46
N TYR A 207 1.28 -14.55 -2.27
CA TYR A 207 0.70 -13.79 -1.18
C TYR A 207 1.67 -12.74 -0.67
N SER A 208 1.14 -11.75 0.06
CA SER A 208 1.94 -10.67 0.64
C SER A 208 1.98 -10.71 2.17
N TRP A 209 1.07 -11.45 2.80
CA TRP A 209 0.95 -11.58 4.25
C TRP A 209 0.75 -13.03 4.70
N TRP A 210 1.35 -13.37 5.87
CA TRP A 210 1.19 -14.66 6.56
C TRP A 210 1.14 -14.46 8.07
N SER A 211 0.13 -15.05 8.71
CA SER A 211 0.08 -15.04 10.16
C SER A 211 1.36 -15.62 10.78
N TYR A 212 1.85 -15.03 11.87
CA TYR A 212 2.95 -15.60 12.66
C TYR A 212 2.57 -16.97 13.29
N ARG A 213 1.29 -17.31 13.33
CA ARG A 213 0.81 -18.54 13.95
C ARG A 213 0.94 -19.73 13.01
N PHE A 214 1.14 -20.93 13.57
CA PHE A 214 1.06 -22.22 12.87
C PHE A 214 2.05 -22.39 11.70
N LYS A 215 3.16 -21.62 11.70
CA LYS A 215 4.15 -21.64 10.61
C LYS A 215 3.51 -21.35 9.24
N ALA A 216 2.61 -20.35 9.20
CA ALA A 216 1.80 -20.08 8.03
C ALA A 216 2.67 -19.73 6.80
N ARG A 217 3.76 -18.97 6.98
CA ARG A 217 4.65 -18.59 5.87
C ARG A 217 5.41 -19.80 5.31
N GLU A 218 5.91 -20.70 6.18
CA GLU A 218 6.58 -21.94 5.75
C GLU A 218 5.65 -22.84 4.92
N LYS A 219 4.35 -22.85 5.24
CA LYS A 219 3.31 -23.63 4.56
C LYS A 219 2.67 -22.89 3.39
N ASN A 220 3.10 -21.69 3.14
CA ASN A 220 2.47 -20.75 2.21
C ASN A 220 0.93 -20.62 2.42
N ALA A 221 0.49 -20.57 3.69
CA ALA A 221 -0.90 -20.31 4.05
C ALA A 221 -1.08 -18.78 4.23
N GLY A 222 -0.98 -18.05 3.14
CA GLY A 222 -0.95 -16.59 3.10
C GLY A 222 -2.18 -15.98 2.44
N TRP A 223 -2.17 -14.64 2.44
CA TRP A 223 -3.15 -13.77 1.84
C TRP A 223 -2.43 -12.67 1.05
N ARG A 224 -2.97 -12.27 -0.09
CA ARG A 224 -2.55 -11.09 -0.84
C ARG A 224 -3.46 -9.93 -0.43
N ILE A 225 -2.95 -9.07 0.44
CA ILE A 225 -3.68 -7.93 1.01
C ILE A 225 -2.95 -6.60 0.85
N ASP A 226 -1.73 -6.63 0.31
CA ASP A 226 -0.96 -5.45 -0.07
C ASP A 226 -1.06 -5.25 -1.59
N TYR A 227 -1.25 -4.00 -2.01
CA TYR A 227 -1.54 -3.67 -3.41
C TYR A 227 -0.78 -2.44 -3.88
N PHE A 228 -0.47 -2.42 -5.18
CA PHE A 228 -0.33 -1.22 -5.97
C PHE A 228 -1.55 -1.10 -6.87
N ILE A 229 -2.24 0.02 -6.74
CA ILE A 229 -3.42 0.36 -7.54
C ILE A 229 -3.13 1.65 -8.29
N THR A 230 -3.47 1.70 -9.57
CA THR A 230 -3.26 2.87 -10.41
C THR A 230 -4.55 3.35 -11.07
N SER A 231 -4.65 4.63 -11.37
CA SER A 231 -5.66 5.12 -12.31
C SER A 231 -5.55 4.32 -13.62
N ARG A 232 -6.67 3.80 -14.12
CA ARG A 232 -6.71 2.92 -15.33
C ARG A 232 -6.08 3.57 -16.56
N ARG A 233 -6.10 4.89 -16.66
CA ARG A 233 -5.43 5.62 -17.74
C ARG A 233 -3.90 5.49 -17.74
N LEU A 234 -3.31 4.86 -16.71
CA LEU A 234 -1.89 4.53 -16.64
C LEU A 234 -1.58 3.08 -17.08
N ASP A 235 -2.56 2.27 -17.46
CA ASP A 235 -2.37 0.85 -17.77
C ASP A 235 -1.29 0.64 -18.85
N ASP A 236 -1.29 1.45 -19.90
CA ASP A 236 -0.29 1.38 -20.98
C ASP A 236 1.13 1.79 -20.52
N ARG A 237 1.24 2.40 -19.35
CA ARG A 237 2.49 2.84 -18.74
C ARG A 237 3.07 1.83 -17.74
N LEU A 238 2.30 0.81 -17.34
CA LEU A 238 2.76 -0.24 -16.44
C LEU A 238 3.85 -1.09 -17.12
N ARG A 239 4.92 -1.45 -16.38
CA ARG A 239 6.05 -2.24 -16.89
C ARG A 239 6.29 -3.51 -16.11
N GLY A 240 5.95 -3.54 -14.83
CA GLY A 240 6.08 -4.74 -14.01
C GLY A 240 5.42 -4.58 -12.65
N ALA A 241 5.03 -5.71 -12.07
CA ALA A 241 4.59 -5.81 -10.68
C ALA A 241 5.20 -7.05 -10.05
N LYS A 242 5.64 -6.96 -8.79
CA LYS A 242 6.28 -8.07 -8.09
C LYS A 242 5.85 -8.11 -6.63
N ILE A 243 5.77 -9.30 -6.07
CA ILE A 243 5.62 -9.56 -4.64
C ILE A 243 6.89 -10.29 -4.17
N HIS A 244 7.65 -9.68 -3.27
CA HIS A 244 8.94 -10.17 -2.81
C HIS A 244 8.78 -11.19 -1.68
N THR A 245 8.20 -12.34 -1.99
CA THR A 245 7.80 -13.37 -1.02
C THR A 245 8.94 -13.93 -0.16
N ASP A 246 10.17 -13.80 -0.61
CA ASP A 246 11.41 -14.23 0.04
C ASP A 246 11.98 -13.22 1.04
N VAL A 247 11.53 -11.96 0.97
CA VAL A 247 11.99 -10.89 1.88
C VAL A 247 11.33 -11.05 3.25
N MET A 248 12.18 -11.15 4.27
CA MET A 248 11.79 -11.34 5.66
C MET A 248 11.91 -10.01 6.44
N GLY A 249 11.36 -9.95 7.66
CA GLY A 249 11.45 -8.78 8.53
C GLY A 249 10.11 -8.39 9.15
N SER A 250 9.02 -8.65 8.43
CA SER A 250 7.64 -8.46 8.86
C SER A 250 6.83 -9.74 8.60
N ASP A 251 5.59 -9.80 9.05
CA ASP A 251 4.60 -10.79 8.61
C ASP A 251 4.02 -10.48 7.21
N HIS A 252 4.28 -9.28 6.70
CA HIS A 252 4.13 -8.95 5.29
C HIS A 252 5.47 -9.03 4.57
N CYS A 253 5.45 -9.20 3.26
CA CYS A 253 6.60 -8.97 2.39
C CYS A 253 6.38 -7.71 1.55
N PRO A 254 7.47 -7.09 1.01
CA PRO A 254 7.34 -5.94 0.13
C PRO A 254 6.65 -6.30 -1.18
N ILE A 255 5.97 -5.31 -1.75
CA ILE A 255 5.46 -5.36 -3.11
C ILE A 255 6.09 -4.24 -3.95
N GLU A 256 6.17 -4.44 -5.25
CA GLU A 256 6.85 -3.55 -6.20
C GLU A 256 5.96 -3.24 -7.39
N LEU A 257 6.08 -2.02 -7.87
CA LEU A 257 5.54 -1.55 -9.15
C LEU A 257 6.66 -0.88 -9.95
N GLU A 258 6.76 -1.23 -11.23
CA GLU A 258 7.55 -0.52 -12.23
C GLU A 258 6.62 0.15 -13.23
N ILE A 259 6.83 1.46 -13.48
CA ILE A 259 5.96 2.28 -14.33
C ILE A 259 6.78 3.34 -15.09
N GLU A 260 6.37 3.68 -16.29
CA GLU A 260 6.91 4.79 -17.09
C GLU A 260 5.94 5.99 -17.09
N LEU A 261 6.40 7.18 -16.69
CA LEU A 261 5.60 8.40 -16.64
C LEU A 261 6.28 9.56 -17.37
#